data_740d71205ae71d813f367bd966a4fe48
#
_entry.id   740d71205ae71d813f367bd966a4fe48
#
_cell.length_a   1.000
_cell.length_b   1.000
_cell.length_c   1.000
_cell.angle_alpha   90.00
_cell.angle_beta   90.00
_cell.angle_gamma   90.00
#
_symmetry.space_group_name_H-M   'P 1'
#
loop_
_entity.id
_entity.type
_entity.pdbx_description
1 polymer ?
#
loop_
_entity_poly.entity_id
_entity_poly.type
_entity_poly.pdbx_seq_one_letter_code
_entity_poly.pdbx_strand_id
1 'polypeptide(L)'
;VAYFEKMKVKIASICFVGIVLIGLLILRQNLNGVIHKRNTMVCPDTRLEHKDEKNLPLIYGITSTYKRHVQIAELTRLSQTVMHVPMFHWLLTEDAHSKTSLVADFLNQSKLSYTHLFIKNNLTSGIVKDLNTRNNALHWIRKNVQPSTNAIIYFMDDDNTYSLRVFDEIRKTKRGSAWPVGLAGGLLHEGPIECKDGKAVRWNVHWWPQRTVPIDMAGFAVHVNVLFEKPTAEFTDRPDIESVFLESLGFNRDNIEVNYCKDVLAWHTQTKAPVIVE
;
A
#
# COMPACT_ATOMS: atom_id res chain seq x y z
N VAL A 1 -48.07 5.52 -77.30
CA VAL A 1 -46.94 6.31 -76.69
C VAL A 1 -47.19 6.52 -75.19
N ALA A 2 -48.37 6.98 -74.76
CA ALA A 2 -48.69 7.30 -73.35
C ALA A 2 -48.63 6.07 -72.36
N TYR A 3 -48.87 4.87 -72.87
CA TYR A 3 -48.84 3.65 -72.02
C TYR A 3 -47.39 3.21 -71.69
N PHE A 4 -46.48 3.37 -72.65
CA PHE A 4 -45.02 3.09 -72.44
C PHE A 4 -44.37 4.05 -71.48
N GLU A 5 -44.72 5.31 -71.50
CA GLU A 5 -44.23 6.30 -70.58
C GLU A 5 -44.68 6.05 -69.13
N LYS A 6 -45.96 5.69 -68.89
CA LYS A 6 -46.47 5.31 -67.57
C LYS A 6 -45.80 4.04 -67.02
N MET A 7 -45.44 3.12 -67.90
CA MET A 7 -44.75 1.89 -67.50
C MET A 7 -43.28 2.14 -67.11
N LYS A 8 -42.56 3.03 -67.79
CA LYS A 8 -41.19 3.47 -67.46
C LYS A 8 -41.16 4.18 -66.11
N VAL A 9 -42.12 5.03 -65.81
CA VAL A 9 -42.20 5.75 -64.52
C VAL A 9 -42.47 4.79 -63.39
N LYS A 10 -43.35 3.77 -63.60
CA LYS A 10 -43.60 2.74 -62.57
C LYS A 10 -42.36 1.86 -62.27
N ILE A 11 -41.64 1.47 -63.34
CA ILE A 11 -40.41 0.69 -63.18
C ILE A 11 -39.31 1.49 -62.47
N ALA A 12 -39.11 2.75 -62.83
CA ALA A 12 -38.18 3.61 -62.18
C ALA A 12 -38.51 3.84 -60.68
N SER A 13 -39.80 3.98 -60.37
CA SER A 13 -40.27 4.11 -58.97
C SER A 13 -40.05 2.84 -58.14
N ILE A 14 -40.25 1.67 -58.74
CA ILE A 14 -39.99 0.40 -58.04
C ILE A 14 -38.49 0.17 -57.81
N CYS A 15 -37.64 0.49 -58.81
CA CYS A 15 -36.20 0.42 -58.66
C CYS A 15 -35.68 1.39 -57.58
N PHE A 16 -36.22 2.62 -57.52
CA PHE A 16 -35.82 3.60 -56.53
C PHE A 16 -36.18 3.16 -55.08
N VAL A 17 -37.40 2.62 -54.91
CA VAL A 17 -37.82 2.08 -53.60
C VAL A 17 -36.95 0.89 -53.21
N GLY A 18 -36.57 0.00 -54.14
CA GLY A 18 -35.68 -1.13 -53.91
C GLY A 18 -34.28 -0.67 -53.47
N ILE A 19 -33.72 0.36 -54.13
CA ILE A 19 -32.40 0.91 -53.75
C ILE A 19 -32.43 1.55 -52.35
N VAL A 20 -33.50 2.26 -52.02
CA VAL A 20 -33.64 2.87 -50.66
C VAL A 20 -33.80 1.78 -49.59
N LEU A 21 -34.54 0.73 -49.85
CA LEU A 21 -34.67 -0.40 -48.89
C LEU A 21 -33.36 -1.16 -48.70
N ILE A 22 -32.58 -1.40 -49.75
CA ILE A 22 -31.27 -2.03 -49.65
C ILE A 22 -30.29 -1.10 -48.89
N GLY A 23 -30.32 0.22 -49.15
CA GLY A 23 -29.52 1.19 -48.40
C GLY A 23 -29.86 1.19 -46.90
N LEU A 24 -31.15 1.12 -46.52
CA LEU A 24 -31.59 1.05 -45.14
C LEU A 24 -31.19 -0.27 -44.46
N LEU A 25 -31.20 -1.38 -45.19
CA LEU A 25 -30.75 -2.68 -44.67
C LEU A 25 -29.23 -2.68 -44.41
N ILE A 26 -28.45 -2.10 -45.31
CA ILE A 26 -26.97 -1.95 -45.14
C ILE A 26 -26.65 -1.03 -43.97
N LEU A 27 -27.37 0.10 -43.84
CA LEU A 27 -27.24 1.01 -42.69
C LEU A 27 -27.61 0.30 -41.38
N ARG A 28 -28.67 -0.50 -41.36
CA ARG A 28 -29.08 -1.28 -40.18
C ARG A 28 -28.05 -2.36 -39.81
N GLN A 29 -27.42 -3.02 -40.78
CA GLN A 29 -26.34 -3.98 -40.55
C GLN A 29 -25.08 -3.30 -40.01
N ASN A 30 -24.72 -2.14 -40.57
CA ASN A 30 -23.59 -1.36 -40.09
C ASN A 30 -23.82 -0.79 -38.68
N LEU A 31 -25.02 -0.31 -38.38
CA LEU A 31 -25.42 0.13 -37.04
C LEU A 31 -25.39 -1.03 -36.02
N ASN A 32 -25.87 -2.20 -36.37
CA ASN A 32 -25.78 -3.38 -35.51
C ASN A 32 -24.34 -3.85 -35.31
N GLY A 33 -23.50 -3.73 -36.35
CA GLY A 33 -22.05 -4.01 -36.23
C GLY A 33 -21.30 -3.01 -35.33
N VAL A 34 -21.72 -1.74 -35.29
CA VAL A 34 -21.15 -0.71 -34.41
C VAL A 34 -21.66 -0.86 -32.98
N ILE A 35 -22.91 -1.28 -32.80
CA ILE A 35 -23.49 -1.54 -31.47
C ILE A 35 -22.89 -2.79 -30.82
N HIS A 36 -22.47 -3.80 -31.61
CA HIS A 36 -21.81 -5.01 -31.10
C HIS A 36 -20.31 -4.85 -30.81
N LYS A 37 -19.67 -3.75 -31.23
CA LYS A 37 -18.35 -3.33 -30.78
C LYS A 37 -18.40 -2.29 -29.67
N ARG A 38 -19.36 -2.31 -28.77
CA ARG A 38 -19.08 -1.93 -27.40
C ARG A 38 -18.11 -3.00 -26.90
N ASN A 39 -16.81 -2.69 -26.93
CA ASN A 39 -15.89 -3.27 -26.00
C ASN A 39 -16.52 -3.09 -24.62
N THR A 40 -17.23 -4.09 -24.14
CA THR A 40 -17.31 -4.29 -22.70
C THR A 40 -15.85 -4.37 -22.31
N MET A 41 -15.29 -3.29 -21.75
CA MET A 41 -14.16 -3.40 -20.87
C MET A 41 -14.68 -4.34 -19.77
N VAL A 42 -14.53 -5.62 -19.99
CA VAL A 42 -14.48 -6.58 -18.92
C VAL A 42 -13.22 -6.14 -18.18
N CYS A 43 -13.38 -5.37 -17.10
CA CYS A 43 -12.32 -5.31 -16.10
C CYS A 43 -11.94 -6.77 -15.91
N PRO A 44 -10.70 -7.18 -16.22
CA PRO A 44 -10.28 -8.50 -15.83
C PRO A 44 -10.65 -8.60 -14.35
N ASP A 45 -11.39 -9.62 -13.97
CA ASP A 45 -11.66 -9.91 -12.56
C ASP A 45 -10.30 -10.28 -11.97
N THR A 46 -9.52 -9.24 -11.68
CA THR A 46 -8.28 -9.30 -10.94
C THR A 46 -8.60 -9.37 -9.45
N ARG A 47 -9.70 -10.01 -9.06
CA ARG A 47 -9.68 -10.69 -7.79
C ARG A 47 -8.53 -11.66 -7.90
N LEU A 48 -7.42 -11.23 -7.32
CA LEU A 48 -6.30 -12.12 -7.05
C LEU A 48 -6.95 -13.38 -6.46
N GLU A 49 -6.93 -14.47 -7.21
CA GLU A 49 -7.29 -15.75 -6.65
C GLU A 49 -6.36 -15.94 -5.47
N HIS A 50 -6.86 -15.68 -4.27
CA HIS A 50 -6.14 -15.94 -3.04
C HIS A 50 -5.98 -17.45 -2.92
N LYS A 51 -5.01 -17.97 -3.67
CA LYS A 51 -4.53 -19.33 -3.51
C LYS A 51 -4.08 -19.46 -2.06
N ASP A 52 -4.88 -20.19 -1.27
CA ASP A 52 -4.57 -20.59 0.10
C ASP A 52 -4.18 -19.43 1.04
N GLU A 53 -5.13 -18.55 1.37
CA GLU A 53 -4.94 -17.49 2.36
C GLU A 53 -4.37 -18.01 3.70
N LYS A 54 -4.69 -19.24 4.06
CA LYS A 54 -4.23 -19.89 5.31
C LYS A 54 -2.72 -20.13 5.37
N ASN A 55 -2.03 -20.15 4.23
CA ASN A 55 -0.59 -20.39 4.14
C ASN A 55 0.24 -19.10 3.96
N LEU A 56 -0.43 -17.93 3.90
CA LEU A 56 0.28 -16.66 3.78
C LEU A 56 0.99 -16.31 5.10
N PRO A 57 2.20 -15.72 5.05
CA PRO A 57 2.82 -15.12 6.23
C PRO A 57 1.90 -14.10 6.88
N LEU A 58 1.76 -14.13 8.20
CA LEU A 58 1.05 -13.10 8.95
C LEU A 58 1.83 -11.78 8.88
N ILE A 59 1.15 -10.68 8.64
CA ILE A 59 1.76 -9.35 8.71
C ILE A 59 1.34 -8.68 10.03
N TYR A 60 2.32 -8.34 10.85
CA TYR A 60 2.16 -7.40 11.96
C TYR A 60 2.40 -5.99 11.45
N GLY A 61 1.33 -5.24 11.18
CA GLY A 61 1.41 -3.82 10.84
C GLY A 61 1.51 -2.99 12.11
N ILE A 62 2.63 -2.30 12.31
CA ILE A 62 2.87 -1.45 13.48
C ILE A 62 2.58 -0.01 13.12
N THR A 63 1.67 0.63 13.85
CA THR A 63 1.32 2.04 13.66
C THR A 63 1.43 2.78 14.99
N SER A 64 2.20 3.86 14.99
CA SER A 64 2.22 4.85 16.05
C SER A 64 1.14 5.89 15.80
N THR A 65 0.43 6.30 16.84
CA THR A 65 -0.55 7.39 16.75
C THR A 65 -0.54 8.25 18.01
N TYR A 66 -0.97 9.49 17.88
CA TYR A 66 -1.08 10.43 18.99
C TYR A 66 -2.28 11.35 18.81
N LYS A 67 -2.74 11.96 19.91
CA LYS A 67 -3.90 12.84 19.91
C LYS A 67 -3.67 14.08 19.02
N ARG A 68 -4.47 14.22 17.97
CA ARG A 68 -4.54 15.37 17.06
C ARG A 68 -5.89 15.41 16.36
N HIS A 69 -6.26 16.57 15.79
CA HIS A 69 -7.58 16.74 15.17
C HIS A 69 -7.86 15.76 14.02
N VAL A 70 -6.83 15.37 13.27
CA VAL A 70 -6.94 14.46 12.11
C VAL A 70 -6.76 12.99 12.46
N GLN A 71 -6.44 12.63 13.71
CA GLN A 71 -6.09 11.27 14.14
C GLN A 71 -7.08 10.21 13.63
N ILE A 72 -8.37 10.38 13.90
CA ILE A 72 -9.39 9.39 13.49
C ILE A 72 -9.58 9.34 11.97
N ALA A 73 -9.46 10.48 11.29
CA ALA A 73 -9.56 10.50 9.83
C ALA A 73 -8.41 9.71 9.17
N GLU A 74 -7.19 9.85 9.69
CA GLU A 74 -6.01 9.13 9.22
C GLU A 74 -6.09 7.64 9.54
N LEU A 75 -6.43 7.28 10.77
CA LEU A 75 -6.67 5.90 11.16
C LEU A 75 -7.79 5.24 10.34
N THR A 76 -8.85 6.00 10.01
CA THR A 76 -9.94 5.51 9.14
C THR A 76 -9.40 5.21 7.74
N ARG A 77 -8.64 6.12 7.14
CA ARG A 77 -8.03 5.94 5.82
C ARG A 77 -7.12 4.71 5.79
N LEU A 78 -6.24 4.56 6.80
CA LEU A 78 -5.35 3.42 6.92
C LEU A 78 -6.13 2.11 7.13
N SER A 79 -7.16 2.10 8.00
CA SER A 79 -8.00 0.92 8.23
C SER A 79 -8.69 0.44 6.95
N GLN A 80 -9.17 1.37 6.11
CA GLN A 80 -9.78 1.06 4.81
C GLN A 80 -8.80 0.42 3.83
N THR A 81 -7.51 0.68 3.97
CA THR A 81 -6.48 -0.01 3.18
C THR A 81 -6.23 -1.42 3.74
N VAL A 82 -5.96 -1.54 5.04
CA VAL A 82 -5.53 -2.82 5.62
C VAL A 82 -6.67 -3.84 5.77
N MET A 83 -7.94 -3.42 5.73
CA MET A 83 -9.09 -4.33 5.72
C MET A 83 -9.13 -5.26 4.49
N HIS A 84 -8.40 -4.91 3.43
CA HIS A 84 -8.26 -5.72 2.21
C HIS A 84 -7.05 -6.66 2.25
N VAL A 85 -6.27 -6.64 3.34
CA VAL A 85 -5.04 -7.43 3.48
C VAL A 85 -5.35 -8.69 4.29
N PRO A 86 -5.36 -9.90 3.70
CA PRO A 86 -5.57 -11.13 4.43
C PRO A 86 -4.40 -11.40 5.38
N MET A 87 -4.61 -12.19 6.43
CA MET A 87 -3.57 -12.54 7.41
C MET A 87 -2.80 -11.31 7.91
N PHE A 88 -3.53 -10.30 8.38
CA PHE A 88 -3.01 -9.05 8.91
C PHE A 88 -3.44 -8.87 10.38
N HIS A 89 -2.50 -8.46 11.23
CA HIS A 89 -2.76 -8.07 12.62
C HIS A 89 -2.20 -6.68 12.89
N TRP A 90 -3.06 -5.75 13.28
CA TRP A 90 -2.69 -4.36 13.52
C TRP A 90 -2.20 -4.14 14.95
N LEU A 91 -0.93 -3.79 15.13
CA LEU A 91 -0.38 -3.32 16.40
C LEU A 91 -0.42 -1.80 16.40
N LEU A 92 -1.45 -1.22 17.01
CA LEU A 92 -1.59 0.22 17.11
C LEU A 92 -1.15 0.67 18.49
N THR A 93 -0.09 1.48 18.54
CA THR A 93 0.46 2.05 19.79
C THR A 93 0.14 3.53 19.88
N GLU A 94 -0.58 3.91 20.92
CA GLU A 94 -0.98 5.29 21.18
C GLU A 94 0.02 5.98 22.12
N ASP A 95 0.52 7.18 21.73
CA ASP A 95 1.27 8.05 22.64
C ASP A 95 0.30 8.70 23.63
N ALA A 96 0.02 8.00 24.71
CA ALA A 96 -0.93 8.40 25.73
C ALA A 96 -0.61 7.75 27.09
N HIS A 97 -1.14 8.29 28.19
CA HIS A 97 -1.02 7.69 29.52
C HIS A 97 -1.88 6.44 29.70
N SER A 98 -2.91 6.28 28.87
CA SER A 98 -3.82 5.12 28.86
C SER A 98 -4.43 4.99 27.46
N LYS A 99 -5.03 3.84 27.16
CA LYS A 99 -5.85 3.67 25.95
C LYS A 99 -6.98 4.70 25.98
N THR A 100 -7.06 5.57 24.97
CA THR A 100 -8.15 6.52 24.88
C THR A 100 -9.43 5.85 24.37
N SER A 101 -10.59 6.31 24.86
CA SER A 101 -11.89 5.80 24.38
C SER A 101 -12.05 6.05 22.87
N LEU A 102 -11.60 7.20 22.39
CA LEU A 102 -11.67 7.57 20.96
C LEU A 102 -11.02 6.53 20.05
N VAL A 103 -9.79 6.09 20.36
CA VAL A 103 -9.05 5.09 19.59
C VAL A 103 -9.61 3.69 19.85
N ALA A 104 -9.99 3.38 21.09
CA ALA A 104 -10.57 2.07 21.42
C ALA A 104 -11.91 1.84 20.70
N ASP A 105 -12.80 2.82 20.67
CA ASP A 105 -14.08 2.74 19.97
C ASP A 105 -13.89 2.61 18.46
N PHE A 106 -12.95 3.38 17.89
CA PHE A 106 -12.58 3.25 16.49
C PHE A 106 -12.11 1.82 16.14
N LEU A 107 -11.17 1.27 16.91
CA LEU A 107 -10.65 -0.07 16.69
C LEU A 107 -11.72 -1.15 16.82
N ASN A 108 -12.61 -1.06 17.81
CA ASN A 108 -13.73 -1.98 17.98
C ASN A 108 -14.68 -1.97 16.76
N GLN A 109 -14.87 -0.80 16.13
CA GLN A 109 -15.72 -0.65 14.94
C GLN A 109 -15.03 -1.11 13.65
N SER A 110 -13.71 -1.14 13.60
CA SER A 110 -12.93 -1.46 12.39
C SER A 110 -13.09 -2.90 11.91
N LYS A 111 -13.49 -3.82 12.80
CA LYS A 111 -13.58 -5.28 12.55
C LYS A 111 -12.25 -5.94 12.13
N LEU A 112 -11.14 -5.24 12.30
CA LEU A 112 -9.80 -5.75 12.03
C LEU A 112 -9.30 -6.61 13.21
N SER A 113 -8.36 -7.52 12.94
CA SER A 113 -7.58 -8.14 14.00
C SER A 113 -6.56 -7.11 14.51
N TYR A 114 -6.62 -6.75 15.78
CA TYR A 114 -5.75 -5.71 16.33
C TYR A 114 -5.29 -5.96 17.76
N THR A 115 -4.23 -5.28 18.15
CA THR A 115 -3.82 -5.07 19.52
C THR A 115 -3.64 -3.58 19.76
N HIS A 116 -4.38 -3.02 20.70
CA HIS A 116 -4.24 -1.61 21.12
C HIS A 116 -3.22 -1.54 22.26
N LEU A 117 -2.10 -0.89 22.02
CA LEU A 117 -1.05 -0.60 22.98
C LEU A 117 -1.05 0.89 23.31
N PHE A 118 -0.43 1.25 24.42
CA PHE A 118 -0.19 2.64 24.77
C PHE A 118 1.13 2.77 25.52
N ILE A 119 1.76 3.89 25.36
CA ILE A 119 2.91 4.33 26.13
C ILE A 119 3.02 5.84 26.05
N LYS A 120 3.24 6.51 27.17
CA LYS A 120 3.47 7.95 27.14
C LYS A 120 4.91 8.22 26.72
N ASN A 121 5.06 9.00 25.67
CA ASN A 121 6.36 9.49 25.26
C ASN A 121 6.74 10.68 26.17
N ASN A 122 7.74 10.47 27.01
CA ASN A 122 8.26 11.51 27.92
C ASN A 122 9.40 12.31 27.30
N LEU A 123 9.71 12.06 26.01
CA LEU A 123 10.78 12.78 25.30
C LEU A 123 10.28 14.21 24.97
N THR A 124 10.60 15.16 25.80
CA THR A 124 10.31 16.59 25.57
C THR A 124 11.22 17.24 24.53
N SER A 125 12.31 16.57 24.17
CA SER A 125 13.35 17.07 23.27
C SER A 125 13.93 16.02 22.32
N GLY A 126 13.30 14.85 22.19
CA GLY A 126 13.77 13.78 21.29
C GLY A 126 13.61 14.16 19.80
N ILE A 127 14.55 13.74 18.98
CA ILE A 127 14.53 13.94 17.53
C ILE A 127 13.38 13.12 16.93
N VAL A 128 13.07 11.95 17.53
CA VAL A 128 12.09 11.00 17.01
C VAL A 128 10.89 10.86 17.96
N LYS A 129 9.76 11.41 17.55
CA LYS A 129 8.53 11.42 18.35
C LYS A 129 7.95 10.02 18.63
N ASP A 130 8.07 9.09 17.67
CA ASP A 130 7.41 7.78 17.72
C ASP A 130 8.34 6.64 18.16
N LEU A 131 9.49 6.95 18.71
CA LEU A 131 10.50 5.98 19.14
C LEU A 131 9.94 4.98 20.15
N ASN A 132 9.35 5.49 21.25
CA ASN A 132 8.85 4.65 22.32
C ASN A 132 7.63 3.82 21.91
N THR A 133 6.78 4.35 21.03
CA THR A 133 5.60 3.63 20.52
C THR A 133 6.01 2.46 19.63
N ARG A 134 7.00 2.64 18.76
CA ARG A 134 7.54 1.55 17.91
C ARG A 134 8.23 0.50 18.76
N ASN A 135 9.08 0.88 19.72
CA ASN A 135 9.73 -0.06 20.61
C ASN A 135 8.74 -0.82 21.50
N ASN A 136 7.68 -0.17 21.98
CA ASN A 136 6.61 -0.83 22.73
C ASN A 136 5.94 -1.96 21.92
N ALA A 137 5.71 -1.73 20.63
CA ALA A 137 5.19 -2.77 19.74
C ALA A 137 6.20 -3.92 19.54
N LEU A 138 7.50 -3.63 19.38
CA LEU A 138 8.54 -4.65 19.29
C LEU A 138 8.63 -5.49 20.58
N HIS A 139 8.53 -4.87 21.76
CA HIS A 139 8.47 -5.56 23.05
C HIS A 139 7.25 -6.46 23.14
N TRP A 140 6.08 -5.98 22.67
CA TRP A 140 4.87 -6.81 22.64
C TRP A 140 5.07 -8.04 21.74
N ILE A 141 5.67 -7.89 20.56
CA ILE A 141 5.98 -9.03 19.68
C ILE A 141 6.90 -10.02 20.36
N ARG A 142 8.02 -9.58 20.97
CA ARG A 142 8.95 -10.46 21.69
C ARG A 142 8.27 -11.23 22.82
N LYS A 143 7.27 -10.64 23.49
CA LYS A 143 6.55 -11.24 24.59
C LYS A 143 5.46 -12.23 24.17
N ASN A 144 4.79 -11.97 23.05
CA ASN A 144 3.52 -12.64 22.71
C ASN A 144 3.60 -13.51 21.44
N VAL A 145 4.65 -13.40 20.65
CA VAL A 145 4.82 -14.15 19.41
C VAL A 145 5.92 -15.18 19.56
N GLN A 146 5.73 -16.36 18.96
CA GLN A 146 6.77 -17.40 18.98
C GLN A 146 7.82 -17.12 17.89
N PRO A 147 9.11 -17.38 18.14
CA PRO A 147 10.18 -17.18 17.14
C PRO A 147 9.95 -17.97 15.83
N SER A 148 9.28 -19.13 15.92
CA SER A 148 8.96 -19.98 14.77
C SER A 148 7.73 -19.52 13.96
N THR A 149 7.05 -18.47 14.39
CA THR A 149 5.87 -17.95 13.67
C THR A 149 6.29 -17.42 12.29
N ASN A 150 5.62 -17.89 11.24
CA ASN A 150 5.81 -17.33 9.90
C ASN A 150 5.11 -15.97 9.80
N ALA A 151 5.79 -14.92 10.25
CA ALA A 151 5.23 -13.59 10.32
C ALA A 151 6.28 -12.51 9.97
N ILE A 152 5.78 -11.39 9.48
CA ILE A 152 6.58 -10.26 9.01
C ILE A 152 6.13 -9.00 9.75
N ILE A 153 7.08 -8.20 10.18
CA ILE A 153 6.88 -6.92 10.83
C ILE A 153 7.00 -5.83 9.79
N TYR A 154 6.00 -4.96 9.73
CA TYR A 154 5.97 -3.79 8.85
C TYR A 154 5.55 -2.53 9.61
N PHE A 155 6.29 -1.44 9.46
CA PHE A 155 5.99 -0.17 10.09
C PHE A 155 5.16 0.70 9.15
N MET A 156 4.04 1.21 9.68
CA MET A 156 3.03 1.93 8.89
C MET A 156 2.60 3.18 9.64
N ASP A 157 3.11 4.34 9.24
CA ASP A 157 2.66 5.60 9.83
C ASP A 157 1.21 5.88 9.39
N ASP A 158 0.40 6.45 10.29
CA ASP A 158 -1.04 6.61 10.08
C ASP A 158 -1.40 7.67 9.03
N ASP A 159 -0.48 8.56 8.70
CA ASP A 159 -0.63 9.59 7.66
C ASP A 159 0.01 9.23 6.29
N ASN A 160 0.70 8.10 6.19
CA ASN A 160 1.24 7.60 4.95
C ASN A 160 0.16 6.98 4.04
N THR A 161 0.52 6.74 2.79
CA THR A 161 -0.33 6.09 1.79
C THR A 161 0.31 4.79 1.30
N TYR A 162 -0.50 3.73 1.19
CA TYR A 162 -0.04 2.39 0.86
C TYR A 162 -0.86 1.80 -0.27
N SER A 163 -0.19 1.31 -1.33
CA SER A 163 -0.82 0.45 -2.34
C SER A 163 -1.04 -0.95 -1.76
N LEU A 164 -2.13 -1.61 -2.10
CA LEU A 164 -2.35 -3.01 -1.70
C LEU A 164 -1.23 -3.94 -2.20
N ARG A 165 -0.60 -3.61 -3.32
CA ARG A 165 0.55 -4.35 -3.87
C ARG A 165 1.78 -4.37 -2.94
N VAL A 166 1.95 -3.40 -2.03
CA VAL A 166 3.08 -3.41 -1.10
C VAL A 166 3.00 -4.62 -0.16
N PHE A 167 1.80 -5.03 0.22
CA PHE A 167 1.60 -6.18 1.11
C PHE A 167 1.97 -7.51 0.44
N ASP A 168 1.83 -7.62 -0.89
CA ASP A 168 2.33 -8.77 -1.64
C ASP A 168 3.86 -8.82 -1.65
N GLU A 169 4.52 -7.67 -1.76
CA GLU A 169 5.99 -7.57 -1.67
C GLU A 169 6.50 -7.86 -0.26
N ILE A 170 5.81 -7.33 0.78
CA ILE A 170 6.11 -7.62 2.19
C ILE A 170 6.14 -9.13 2.43
N ARG A 171 5.17 -9.88 1.91
CA ARG A 171 5.08 -11.34 2.10
C ARG A 171 6.24 -12.14 1.51
N LYS A 172 7.01 -11.57 0.59
CA LYS A 172 8.19 -12.20 0.01
C LYS A 172 9.44 -12.07 0.89
N THR A 173 9.37 -11.30 1.97
CA THR A 173 10.48 -11.09 2.91
C THR A 173 10.86 -12.40 3.60
N LYS A 174 12.10 -12.84 3.43
CA LYS A 174 12.64 -14.03 4.09
C LYS A 174 13.34 -13.66 5.42
N ARG A 175 14.11 -12.59 5.41
CA ARG A 175 14.78 -12.04 6.60
C ARG A 175 14.50 -10.55 6.75
N GLY A 176 14.86 -9.72 5.78
CA GLY A 176 14.58 -8.29 5.74
C GLY A 176 14.61 -7.80 4.32
N SER A 177 13.58 -7.08 3.91
CA SER A 177 13.42 -6.57 2.54
C SER A 177 13.27 -5.06 2.54
N ALA A 178 13.70 -4.42 1.42
CA ALA A 178 13.54 -3.00 1.17
C ALA A 178 12.95 -2.75 -0.23
N TRP A 179 12.24 -1.63 -0.37
CA TRP A 179 11.65 -1.12 -1.62
C TRP A 179 11.61 0.41 -1.63
N PRO A 180 11.45 1.06 -2.81
CA PRO A 180 11.43 2.51 -2.88
C PRO A 180 10.16 3.10 -2.23
N VAL A 181 10.34 4.24 -1.54
CA VAL A 181 9.27 5.04 -0.93
C VAL A 181 9.15 6.38 -1.62
N GLY A 182 7.92 6.74 -2.01
CA GLY A 182 7.63 8.03 -2.63
C GLY A 182 7.63 9.17 -1.62
N LEU A 183 8.01 10.34 -2.06
CA LEU A 183 8.00 11.59 -1.29
C LEU A 183 8.86 11.53 -0.02
N ALA A 184 9.94 10.75 -0.04
CA ALA A 184 10.83 10.53 1.09
C ALA A 184 12.23 11.11 0.83
N GLY A 185 12.97 11.43 1.88
CA GLY A 185 14.36 11.90 1.83
C GLY A 185 14.57 13.18 1.01
N GLY A 186 13.52 13.99 0.79
CA GLY A 186 13.57 15.20 -0.07
C GLY A 186 13.54 14.90 -1.56
N LEU A 187 13.20 13.67 -1.95
CA LEU A 187 13.11 13.19 -3.33
C LEU A 187 11.67 12.80 -3.70
N LEU A 188 11.39 12.68 -5.02
CA LEU A 188 10.14 12.07 -5.47
C LEU A 188 10.02 10.61 -5.00
N HIS A 189 11.15 9.92 -4.85
CA HIS A 189 11.25 8.62 -4.18
C HIS A 189 12.66 8.37 -3.68
N GLU A 190 12.78 7.77 -2.51
CA GLU A 190 14.04 7.32 -1.89
C GLU A 190 14.06 5.79 -1.83
N GLY A 191 15.25 5.18 -1.92
CA GLY A 191 15.47 3.75 -1.77
C GLY A 191 16.10 3.08 -2.99
N PRO A 192 16.00 1.74 -3.11
CA PRO A 192 16.54 1.00 -4.23
C PRO A 192 15.75 1.30 -5.51
N ILE A 193 16.44 1.66 -6.61
CA ILE A 193 15.83 2.02 -7.90
C ILE A 193 16.26 1.09 -9.04
N GLU A 194 17.24 0.25 -8.81
CA GLU A 194 17.65 -0.79 -9.71
C GLU A 194 18.02 -2.02 -8.90
N CYS A 195 17.45 -3.18 -9.25
CA CYS A 195 17.67 -4.43 -8.51
C CYS A 195 17.87 -5.60 -9.46
N LYS A 196 18.74 -6.51 -9.03
CA LYS A 196 19.06 -7.74 -9.73
C LYS A 196 19.33 -8.86 -8.71
N ASP A 197 18.80 -10.04 -8.99
CA ASP A 197 19.01 -11.24 -8.17
C ASP A 197 18.70 -11.05 -6.68
N GLY A 198 17.63 -10.28 -6.38
CA GLY A 198 17.17 -10.01 -5.00
C GLY A 198 18.02 -8.99 -4.25
N LYS A 199 18.89 -8.23 -4.93
CA LYS A 199 19.74 -7.19 -4.35
C LYS A 199 19.59 -5.86 -5.07
N ALA A 200 19.81 -4.76 -4.36
CA ALA A 200 19.90 -3.45 -4.98
C ALA A 200 21.23 -3.29 -5.73
N VAL A 201 21.14 -2.87 -6.99
CA VAL A 201 22.30 -2.47 -7.81
C VAL A 201 22.54 -0.98 -7.63
N ARG A 202 21.47 -0.20 -7.50
CA ARG A 202 21.56 1.25 -7.34
C ARG A 202 20.50 1.77 -6.37
N TRP A 203 20.91 2.74 -5.53
CA TRP A 203 20.05 3.44 -4.57
C TRP A 203 19.87 4.90 -4.99
N ASN A 204 18.66 5.43 -4.87
CA ASN A 204 18.36 6.86 -5.00
C ASN A 204 18.27 7.46 -3.60
N VAL A 205 19.24 8.28 -3.25
CA VAL A 205 19.39 8.82 -1.90
C VAL A 205 19.89 10.26 -1.98
N HIS A 206 19.25 11.16 -1.27
CA HIS A 206 19.69 12.55 -1.15
C HIS A 206 20.07 12.88 0.31
N TRP A 207 19.17 12.61 1.25
CA TRP A 207 19.41 12.88 2.65
C TRP A 207 20.35 11.84 3.25
N TRP A 208 21.49 12.32 3.76
CA TRP A 208 22.53 11.53 4.39
C TRP A 208 22.88 10.23 3.63
N PRO A 209 23.58 10.35 2.46
CA PRO A 209 23.82 9.20 1.56
C PRO A 209 24.66 8.08 2.13
N GLN A 210 25.42 8.33 3.20
CA GLN A 210 26.28 7.36 3.88
C GLN A 210 25.54 6.46 4.87
N ARG A 211 24.21 6.61 5.06
CA ARG A 211 23.43 5.69 5.90
C ARG A 211 23.65 4.24 5.47
N THR A 212 23.75 3.32 6.44
CA THR A 212 23.99 1.88 6.18
C THR A 212 22.92 1.30 5.27
N VAL A 213 21.62 1.57 5.54
CA VAL A 213 20.49 1.30 4.66
C VAL A 213 19.68 2.58 4.54
N PRO A 214 19.84 3.34 3.42
CA PRO A 214 19.16 4.61 3.25
C PRO A 214 17.71 4.41 2.76
N ILE A 215 16.81 4.33 3.70
CA ILE A 215 15.40 4.04 3.46
C ILE A 215 14.51 4.78 4.46
N ASP A 216 13.30 5.08 4.06
CA ASP A 216 12.22 5.58 4.91
C ASP A 216 11.53 4.44 5.68
N MET A 217 10.84 4.75 6.79
CA MET A 217 10.14 3.79 7.64
C MET A 217 9.16 2.89 6.88
N ALA A 218 8.47 3.43 5.88
CA ALA A 218 7.55 2.67 5.02
C ALA A 218 8.25 1.79 3.97
N GLY A 219 9.60 1.83 3.88
CA GLY A 219 10.38 1.22 2.82
C GLY A 219 10.98 -0.15 3.14
N PHE A 220 10.71 -0.72 4.30
CA PHE A 220 11.27 -2.02 4.67
C PHE A 220 10.31 -2.86 5.51
N ALA A 221 10.56 -4.16 5.50
CA ALA A 221 9.94 -5.12 6.41
C ALA A 221 10.95 -6.13 6.91
N VAL A 222 10.68 -6.74 8.07
CA VAL A 222 11.57 -7.68 8.73
C VAL A 222 10.80 -8.93 9.17
N HIS A 223 11.32 -10.10 8.86
CA HIS A 223 10.74 -11.35 9.37
C HIS A 223 10.92 -11.46 10.87
N VAL A 224 9.92 -11.94 11.57
CA VAL A 224 9.87 -11.96 13.03
C VAL A 224 11.03 -12.73 13.69
N ASN A 225 11.53 -13.79 13.04
CA ASN A 225 12.67 -14.56 13.55
C ASN A 225 13.95 -13.72 13.73
N VAL A 226 14.18 -12.73 12.83
CA VAL A 226 15.35 -11.84 12.92
C VAL A 226 15.28 -10.98 14.18
N LEU A 227 14.08 -10.54 14.56
CA LEU A 227 13.88 -9.80 15.81
C LEU A 227 14.24 -10.65 17.05
N PHE A 228 13.99 -11.94 17.00
CA PHE A 228 14.37 -12.86 18.08
C PHE A 228 15.87 -13.21 18.06
N GLU A 229 16.50 -13.29 16.90
CA GLU A 229 17.95 -13.46 16.77
C GLU A 229 18.72 -12.27 17.31
N LYS A 230 18.09 -11.09 17.35
CA LYS A 230 18.67 -9.81 17.81
C LYS A 230 17.81 -9.20 18.91
N PRO A 231 17.83 -9.77 20.12
CA PRO A 231 16.89 -9.43 21.20
C PRO A 231 17.04 -7.98 21.71
N THR A 232 18.19 -7.37 21.49
CA THR A 232 18.48 -5.98 21.90
C THR A 232 18.24 -4.95 20.81
N ALA A 233 17.83 -5.38 19.60
CA ALA A 233 17.58 -4.46 18.49
C ALA A 233 16.32 -3.62 18.77
N GLU A 234 16.50 -2.31 18.82
CA GLU A 234 15.48 -1.31 19.07
C GLU A 234 15.75 -0.04 18.28
N PHE A 235 14.73 0.75 18.10
CA PHE A 235 14.90 2.11 17.62
C PHE A 235 15.56 2.97 18.67
N THR A 236 16.47 3.84 18.25
CA THR A 236 17.23 4.75 19.11
C THR A 236 17.00 6.19 18.68
N ASP A 237 17.17 7.15 19.59
CA ASP A 237 16.94 8.58 19.30
C ASP A 237 18.08 9.15 18.42
N ARG A 238 18.02 8.80 17.15
CA ARG A 238 18.94 9.25 16.10
C ARG A 238 18.15 9.69 14.85
N PRO A 239 18.65 10.67 14.10
CA PRO A 239 17.92 11.14 12.89
C PRO A 239 17.81 10.06 11.79
N ASP A 240 18.73 9.10 11.73
CA ASP A 240 18.79 7.97 10.80
C ASP A 240 18.20 6.68 11.41
N ILE A 241 17.11 6.82 12.15
CA ILE A 241 16.48 5.81 13.00
C ILE A 241 16.25 4.47 12.28
N GLU A 242 15.79 4.49 11.02
CA GLU A 242 15.53 3.30 10.21
C GLU A 242 16.82 2.55 9.91
N SER A 243 17.85 3.30 9.50
CA SER A 243 19.16 2.74 9.17
C SER A 243 19.80 2.09 10.38
N VAL A 244 19.78 2.76 11.53
CA VAL A 244 20.35 2.25 12.79
C VAL A 244 19.60 1.01 13.29
N PHE A 245 18.27 1.00 13.18
CA PHE A 245 17.48 -0.16 13.54
C PHE A 245 17.81 -1.37 12.65
N LEU A 246 17.86 -1.18 11.32
CA LEU A 246 18.23 -2.23 10.38
C LEU A 246 19.66 -2.73 10.60
N GLU A 247 20.59 -1.84 10.89
CA GLU A 247 21.97 -2.19 11.24
C GLU A 247 22.04 -3.03 12.53
N SER A 248 21.26 -2.68 13.57
CA SER A 248 21.16 -3.44 14.80
C SER A 248 20.64 -4.86 14.60
N LEU A 249 19.82 -5.06 13.55
CA LEU A 249 19.33 -6.36 13.08
C LEU A 249 20.36 -7.10 12.20
N GLY A 250 21.48 -6.46 11.84
CA GLY A 250 22.54 -7.03 11.02
C GLY A 250 22.37 -6.79 9.52
N PHE A 251 21.50 -5.86 9.12
CA PHE A 251 21.32 -5.51 7.71
C PHE A 251 22.23 -4.37 7.27
N ASN A 252 22.60 -4.41 6.01
CA ASN A 252 23.28 -3.36 5.27
C ASN A 252 22.84 -3.40 3.79
N ARG A 253 23.37 -2.52 2.93
CA ARG A 253 23.01 -2.45 1.51
C ARG A 253 23.28 -3.73 0.72
N ASP A 254 24.26 -4.55 1.16
CA ASP A 254 24.70 -5.74 0.42
C ASP A 254 23.86 -6.98 0.77
N ASN A 255 23.26 -7.02 1.97
CA ASN A 255 22.58 -8.19 2.48
C ASN A 255 21.07 -8.01 2.68
N ILE A 256 20.53 -6.78 2.65
CA ILE A 256 19.08 -6.57 2.65
C ILE A 256 18.48 -7.04 1.32
N GLU A 257 17.35 -7.74 1.39
CA GLU A 257 16.67 -8.26 0.22
C GLU A 257 15.99 -7.12 -0.54
N VAL A 258 16.12 -7.09 -1.88
CA VAL A 258 15.40 -6.14 -2.74
C VAL A 258 14.73 -6.90 -3.86
N ASN A 259 13.55 -7.44 -3.56
CA ASN A 259 12.76 -8.23 -4.49
C ASN A 259 11.99 -7.36 -5.50
N TYR A 260 11.81 -6.07 -5.18
CA TYR A 260 11.04 -5.13 -5.98
C TYR A 260 11.62 -3.72 -5.92
N CYS A 261 11.82 -3.09 -7.08
CA CYS A 261 12.38 -1.73 -7.18
C CYS A 261 11.86 -0.94 -8.41
N LYS A 262 10.78 -1.41 -9.07
CA LYS A 262 10.27 -0.80 -10.30
C LYS A 262 9.34 0.37 -10.05
N ASP A 263 8.41 0.21 -9.13
CA ASP A 263 7.37 1.18 -8.83
C ASP A 263 7.43 1.59 -7.36
N VAL A 264 6.94 2.76 -7.06
CA VAL A 264 6.65 3.19 -5.68
C VAL A 264 5.32 2.58 -5.25
N LEU A 265 5.32 1.89 -4.11
CA LEU A 265 4.15 1.22 -3.55
C LEU A 265 3.72 1.77 -2.18
N ALA A 266 4.56 2.60 -1.56
CA ALA A 266 4.27 3.34 -0.33
C ALA A 266 4.76 4.77 -0.49
N TRP A 267 4.04 5.73 0.09
CA TRP A 267 4.37 7.16 0.00
C TRP A 267 4.39 7.76 1.40
N HIS A 268 5.47 8.48 1.72
CA HIS A 268 5.58 9.32 2.89
C HIS A 268 4.75 10.58 2.68
N THR A 269 3.44 10.47 2.90
CA THR A 269 2.51 11.59 2.84
C THR A 269 2.41 12.24 4.22
N GLN A 270 1.99 13.50 4.26
CA GLN A 270 1.76 14.24 5.50
C GLN A 270 0.42 14.95 5.41
N THR A 271 -0.35 14.88 6.48
CA THR A 271 -1.60 15.63 6.56
C THR A 271 -1.34 17.01 7.18
N LYS A 272 -1.70 18.06 6.44
CA LYS A 272 -1.64 19.42 6.99
C LYS A 272 -2.68 19.58 8.09
N ALA A 273 -2.25 20.09 9.25
CA ALA A 273 -3.18 20.36 10.34
C ALA A 273 -4.26 21.36 9.90
N PRO A 274 -5.56 21.08 10.14
CA PRO A 274 -6.63 22.01 9.82
C PRO A 274 -6.58 23.24 10.73
N VAL A 275 -7.02 24.39 10.20
CA VAL A 275 -7.33 25.57 11.02
C VAL A 275 -8.76 25.40 11.49
N ILE A 276 -8.95 25.20 12.80
CA ILE A 276 -10.27 25.11 13.43
C ILE A 276 -10.65 26.49 13.94
N VAL A 277 -11.81 26.97 13.54
CA VAL A 277 -12.43 28.20 14.06
C VAL A 277 -13.61 27.75 14.93
N GLU A 278 -13.47 27.89 16.25
CA GLU A 278 -14.52 27.60 17.22
C GLU A 278 -15.46 28.81 17.36
#